data_ecb3dcb7bc459db12dab6ab606a79c22
#
_entry.id   ecb3dcb7bc459db12dab6ab606a79c22
#
_cell.length_a   1.000
_cell.length_b   1.000
_cell.length_c   1.000
_cell.angle_alpha   90.00
_cell.angle_beta   90.00
_cell.angle_gamma   90.00
#
_symmetry.space_group_name_H-M   'P 1'
#
loop_
_entity.id
_entity.type
_entity.pdbx_description
1 polymer ?
#
loop_
_entity_poly.entity_id
_entity_poly.type
_entity_poly.pdbx_seq_one_letter_code
_entity_poly.pdbx_strand_id
1 'polypeptide(L)'
;IDSISVKIDLVYLGSSLQYIRDYKDNLKKFFGKTKYILISQAPFFSNNDLPEKIIMKQLNMHPVINYLYLFNSEQFNKFMEKNNYFFVEKNINKVTKFLNFNNFDKKIYKEINMYDLLFEYKNEKK
;
A
#
# COMPACT_ATOMS: atom_id res chain seq x y z
N ILE A 1 -20.91 2.97 -3.60
CA ILE A 1 -19.83 2.86 -4.62
C ILE A 1 -20.28 1.95 -5.77
N ASP A 2 -21.09 0.93 -5.50
CA ASP A 2 -21.59 0.00 -6.53
C ASP A 2 -22.49 0.68 -7.58
N SER A 3 -22.99 1.88 -7.29
CA SER A 3 -23.86 2.67 -8.18
C SER A 3 -23.11 3.73 -9.01
N ILE A 4 -21.76 3.84 -8.87
CA ILE A 4 -20.99 4.83 -9.62
C ILE A 4 -20.77 4.31 -11.04
N SER A 5 -21.52 4.85 -11.99
CA SER A 5 -21.29 4.62 -13.43
C SER A 5 -20.20 5.53 -14.03
N VAL A 6 -19.69 6.46 -13.24
CA VAL A 6 -18.68 7.43 -13.67
C VAL A 6 -17.30 6.80 -13.70
N LYS A 7 -16.59 6.98 -14.80
CA LYS A 7 -15.17 6.61 -14.92
C LYS A 7 -14.34 7.47 -13.98
N ILE A 8 -13.58 6.82 -13.12
CA ILE A 8 -12.70 7.48 -12.16
C ILE A 8 -11.28 7.48 -12.75
N ASP A 9 -10.64 8.64 -12.83
CA ASP A 9 -9.27 8.73 -13.33
C ASP A 9 -8.24 8.29 -12.29
N LEU A 10 -8.46 8.69 -11.04
CA LEU A 10 -7.53 8.41 -9.95
C LEU A 10 -8.26 8.09 -8.65
N VAL A 11 -7.85 7.01 -8.01
CA VAL A 11 -8.13 6.74 -6.58
C VAL A 11 -6.88 7.06 -5.79
N TYR A 12 -7.01 7.93 -4.80
CA TYR A 12 -5.93 8.34 -3.92
C TYR A 12 -6.14 7.83 -2.49
N LEU A 13 -5.17 7.09 -1.98
CA LEU A 13 -5.13 6.58 -0.61
C LEU A 13 -3.95 7.21 0.13
N GLY A 14 -4.18 8.38 0.71
CA GLY A 14 -3.18 9.12 1.48
C GLY A 14 -3.20 8.74 2.96
N SER A 15 -2.12 8.20 3.49
CA SER A 15 -1.95 7.79 4.90
C SER A 15 -3.11 6.93 5.45
N SER A 16 -3.71 6.11 4.62
CA SER A 16 -4.96 5.40 4.99
C SER A 16 -4.88 3.88 4.84
N LEU A 17 -4.15 3.38 3.84
CA LEU A 17 -4.11 1.95 3.52
C LEU A 17 -3.72 1.09 4.73
N GLN A 18 -2.75 1.55 5.53
CA GLN A 18 -2.21 0.84 6.69
C GLN A 18 -3.20 0.66 7.84
N TYR A 19 -4.33 1.35 7.80
CA TYR A 19 -5.39 1.26 8.82
C TYR A 19 -6.60 0.46 8.35
N ILE A 20 -6.62 0.01 7.10
CA ILE A 20 -7.74 -0.72 6.51
C ILE A 20 -7.51 -2.22 6.66
N ARG A 21 -8.29 -2.87 7.53
CA ARG A 21 -8.20 -4.32 7.78
C ARG A 21 -8.40 -5.14 6.50
N ASP A 22 -9.49 -4.88 5.81
CA ASP A 22 -9.89 -5.62 4.61
C ASP A 22 -9.54 -4.83 3.34
N TYR A 23 -8.27 -4.38 3.26
CA TYR A 23 -7.83 -3.48 2.21
C TYR A 23 -8.01 -4.05 0.79
N LYS A 24 -7.85 -5.36 0.62
CA LYS A 24 -8.04 -6.02 -0.69
C LYS A 24 -9.46 -5.88 -1.19
N ASP A 25 -10.45 -6.12 -0.33
CA ASP A 25 -11.87 -6.02 -0.70
C ASP A 25 -12.25 -4.56 -0.96
N ASN A 26 -11.67 -3.62 -0.22
CA ASN A 26 -11.87 -2.20 -0.46
C ASN A 26 -11.26 -1.75 -1.80
N LEU A 27 -10.03 -2.18 -2.12
CA LEU A 27 -9.40 -1.86 -3.41
C LEU A 27 -10.17 -2.46 -4.60
N LYS A 28 -10.65 -3.69 -4.48
CA LYS A 28 -11.44 -4.37 -5.53
C LYS A 28 -12.67 -3.58 -5.97
N LYS A 29 -13.25 -2.75 -5.10
CA LYS A 29 -14.40 -1.89 -5.45
C LYS A 29 -14.08 -0.88 -6.56
N PHE A 30 -12.80 -0.54 -6.72
CA PHE A 30 -12.31 0.40 -7.73
C PHE A 30 -11.71 -0.29 -8.95
N PHE A 31 -11.40 -1.58 -8.86
CA PHE A 31 -10.75 -2.31 -9.95
C PHE A 31 -11.62 -2.33 -11.21
N GLY A 32 -11.00 -2.03 -12.35
CA GLY A 32 -11.66 -1.89 -13.63
C GLY A 32 -12.45 -0.60 -13.82
N LYS A 33 -12.63 0.21 -12.76
CA LYS A 33 -13.38 1.48 -12.77
C LYS A 33 -12.47 2.71 -12.74
N THR A 34 -11.22 2.54 -12.33
CA THR A 34 -10.25 3.63 -12.25
C THR A 34 -9.02 3.34 -13.09
N LYS A 35 -8.46 4.41 -13.67
CA LYS A 35 -7.23 4.31 -14.47
C LYS A 35 -5.99 4.21 -13.58
N TYR A 36 -5.93 5.00 -12.53
CA TYR A 36 -4.78 5.05 -11.64
C TYR A 36 -5.17 4.82 -10.18
N ILE A 37 -4.29 4.15 -9.44
CA ILE A 37 -4.36 4.05 -7.98
C ILE A 37 -3.04 4.58 -7.42
N LEU A 38 -3.11 5.65 -6.63
CA LEU A 38 -1.98 6.23 -5.91
C LEU A 38 -2.13 5.93 -4.42
N ILE A 39 -1.16 5.20 -3.90
CA ILE A 39 -1.04 4.93 -2.46
C ILE A 39 0.11 5.79 -1.96
N SER A 40 -0.14 6.62 -0.97
CA SER A 40 0.84 7.54 -0.41
C SER A 40 0.98 7.35 1.09
N GLN A 41 2.19 7.52 1.59
CA GLN A 41 2.52 7.43 3.02
C GLN A 41 2.08 6.09 3.64
N ALA A 42 2.36 4.99 2.97
CA ALA A 42 2.10 3.65 3.47
C ALA A 42 3.41 2.90 3.75
N PRO A 43 3.48 2.13 4.84
CA PRO A 43 4.69 1.39 5.20
C PRO A 43 4.76 0.06 4.44
N PHE A 44 5.88 -0.18 3.81
CA PHE A 44 6.19 -1.42 3.09
C PHE A 44 7.56 -1.96 3.47
N PHE A 45 7.72 -3.26 3.34
CA PHE A 45 8.99 -3.96 3.42
C PHE A 45 9.09 -4.99 2.30
N SER A 46 10.28 -5.51 2.05
CA SER A 46 10.54 -6.54 1.04
C SER A 46 11.08 -7.80 1.74
N ASN A 47 10.35 -8.91 1.61
CA ASN A 47 10.80 -10.26 1.93
C ASN A 47 9.79 -11.30 1.44
N ASN A 48 10.20 -12.15 0.49
CA ASN A 48 9.33 -13.17 -0.10
C ASN A 48 8.85 -14.26 0.88
N ASP A 49 9.58 -14.49 1.97
CA ASP A 49 9.29 -15.55 2.94
C ASP A 49 8.32 -15.11 4.05
N LEU A 50 7.98 -13.82 4.08
CA LEU A 50 7.07 -13.27 5.08
C LEU A 50 5.65 -13.13 4.55
N PRO A 51 4.64 -13.10 5.46
CA PRO A 51 3.24 -12.90 5.07
C PRO A 51 3.01 -11.56 4.34
N GLU A 52 1.85 -11.43 3.73
CA GLU A 52 1.46 -10.22 2.96
C GLU A 52 1.43 -8.94 3.79
N LYS A 53 1.17 -9.06 5.08
CA LYS A 53 1.19 -7.95 6.03
C LYS A 53 1.45 -8.45 7.45
N ILE A 54 2.04 -7.58 8.25
CA ILE A 54 2.20 -7.76 9.69
C ILE A 54 1.57 -6.59 10.43
N ILE A 55 1.21 -6.81 11.69
CA ILE A 55 0.70 -5.75 12.57
C ILE A 55 1.89 -5.09 13.26
N MET A 56 1.96 -3.77 13.15
CA MET A 56 2.98 -2.95 13.79
C MET A 56 2.34 -2.06 14.86
N LYS A 57 2.97 -1.99 16.03
CA LYS A 57 2.60 -1.05 17.09
C LYS A 57 3.30 0.28 16.87
N GLN A 58 2.54 1.35 16.79
CA GLN A 58 3.04 2.70 16.61
C GLN A 58 3.12 3.42 17.96
N LEU A 59 4.31 3.87 18.33
CA LEU A 59 4.58 4.51 19.62
C LEU A 59 4.83 6.02 19.53
N ASN A 60 5.03 6.56 18.35
CA ASN A 60 5.37 7.97 18.13
C ASN A 60 4.22 8.94 18.43
N MET A 61 3.04 8.44 18.76
CA MET A 61 1.87 9.26 19.10
C MET A 61 1.51 9.17 20.59
N HIS A 62 2.52 8.93 21.44
CA HIS A 62 2.33 8.86 22.90
C HIS A 62 1.49 10.04 23.44
N PRO A 63 0.50 9.80 24.36
CA PRO A 63 0.20 8.53 25.03
C PRO A 63 -0.70 7.57 24.23
N VAL A 64 -1.11 7.92 23.03
CA VAL A 64 -1.97 7.09 22.19
C VAL A 64 -1.16 5.96 21.57
N ILE A 65 -1.64 4.74 21.69
CA ILE A 65 -1.08 3.56 21.03
C ILE A 65 -1.93 3.25 19.82
N ASN A 66 -1.32 3.26 18.66
CA ASN A 66 -1.94 2.86 17.40
C ASN A 66 -1.35 1.53 16.91
N TYR A 67 -2.18 0.75 16.23
CA TYR A 67 -1.77 -0.41 15.48
C TYR A 67 -2.03 -0.15 14.00
N LEU A 68 -1.08 -0.53 13.16
CA LEU A 68 -1.22 -0.40 11.71
C LEU A 68 -0.59 -1.61 11.03
N TYR A 69 -0.91 -1.78 9.75
CA TYR A 69 -0.30 -2.83 8.94
C TYR A 69 0.98 -2.34 8.26
N LEU A 70 1.98 -3.20 8.28
CA LEU A 70 3.19 -3.08 7.47
C LEU A 70 3.08 -4.12 6.35
N PHE A 71 3.11 -3.66 5.10
CA PHE A 71 2.83 -4.49 3.93
C PHE A 71 4.09 -5.07 3.31
N ASN A 72 3.97 -6.31 2.83
CA ASN A 72 4.99 -6.94 2.01
C ASN A 72 4.81 -6.49 0.55
N SER A 73 5.80 -5.78 0.01
CA SER A 73 5.72 -5.16 -1.31
C SER A 73 5.57 -6.18 -2.45
N GLU A 74 6.25 -7.34 -2.38
CA GLU A 74 6.13 -8.38 -3.39
C GLU A 74 4.71 -8.98 -3.43
N GLN A 75 4.15 -9.26 -2.27
CA GLN A 75 2.79 -9.81 -2.18
C GLN A 75 1.74 -8.79 -2.60
N PHE A 76 1.96 -7.53 -2.26
CA PHE A 76 1.09 -6.43 -2.66
C PHE A 76 1.10 -6.23 -4.18
N ASN A 77 2.29 -6.19 -4.78
CA ASN A 77 2.44 -6.06 -6.22
C ASN A 77 1.76 -7.22 -6.97
N LYS A 78 1.97 -8.46 -6.54
CA LYS A 78 1.28 -9.63 -7.13
C LYS A 78 -0.24 -9.51 -7.06
N PHE A 79 -0.77 -9.00 -5.95
CA PHE A 79 -2.22 -8.77 -5.81
C PHE A 79 -2.71 -7.72 -6.81
N MET A 80 -1.99 -6.62 -6.97
CA MET A 80 -2.34 -5.56 -7.91
C MET A 80 -2.26 -6.05 -9.36
N GLU A 81 -1.18 -6.73 -9.75
CA GLU A 81 -0.97 -7.28 -11.10
C GLU A 81 -2.05 -8.31 -11.47
N LYS A 82 -2.43 -9.18 -10.54
CA LYS A 82 -3.53 -10.14 -10.74
C LYS A 82 -4.85 -9.47 -11.08
N ASN A 83 -5.02 -8.21 -10.72
CA ASN A 83 -6.20 -7.40 -11.00
C ASN A 83 -5.97 -6.35 -12.10
N ASN A 84 -4.94 -6.54 -12.92
CA ASN A 84 -4.56 -5.71 -14.07
C ASN A 84 -4.08 -4.29 -13.70
N TYR A 85 -3.60 -4.10 -12.47
CA TYR A 85 -2.93 -2.87 -12.05
C TYR A 85 -1.44 -3.08 -11.98
N PHE A 86 -0.71 -2.42 -12.86
CA PHE A 86 0.74 -2.57 -12.99
C PHE A 86 1.46 -1.40 -12.35
N PHE A 87 2.54 -1.72 -11.71
CA PHE A 87 3.40 -0.75 -11.04
C PHE A 87 3.99 0.24 -12.03
N VAL A 88 3.92 1.53 -11.71
CA VAL A 88 4.47 2.63 -12.52
C VAL A 88 5.67 3.27 -11.82
N GLU A 89 5.50 3.67 -10.57
CA GLU A 89 6.52 4.43 -9.84
C GLU A 89 6.47 4.19 -8.34
N LYS A 90 7.64 4.21 -7.71
CA LYS A 90 7.83 4.15 -6.25
C LYS A 90 8.78 5.25 -5.80
N ASN A 91 8.35 6.02 -4.81
CA ASN A 91 9.18 7.00 -4.13
C ASN A 91 9.18 6.78 -2.62
N ILE A 92 10.29 7.08 -1.96
CA ILE A 92 10.33 7.20 -0.51
C ILE A 92 9.61 8.49 -0.13
N ASN A 93 8.60 8.37 0.76
CA ASN A 93 7.86 9.54 1.22
C ASN A 93 8.72 10.40 2.16
N LYS A 94 9.11 11.57 1.71
CA LYS A 94 10.00 12.47 2.46
C LYS A 94 9.29 13.24 3.58
N VAL A 95 7.98 13.35 3.52
CA VAL A 95 7.17 14.04 4.56
C VAL A 95 7.18 13.24 5.86
N THR A 96 7.25 11.92 5.76
CA THR A 96 7.28 11.01 6.90
C THR A 96 8.69 10.58 7.33
N LYS A 97 9.71 11.31 6.93
CA LYS A 97 11.12 10.99 7.26
C LYS A 97 11.45 10.93 8.76
N PHE A 98 10.62 11.54 9.60
CA PHE A 98 10.71 11.45 11.07
C PHE A 98 10.26 10.08 11.61
N LEU A 99 9.50 9.33 10.82
CA LEU A 99 9.14 7.94 11.14
C LEU A 99 10.31 7.04 10.74
N ASN A 100 10.77 6.24 11.68
CA ASN A 100 11.86 5.31 11.42
C ASN A 100 11.46 3.89 11.81
N PHE A 101 12.17 2.93 11.24
CA PHE A 101 11.99 1.51 11.47
C PHE A 101 13.24 0.89 12.10
N ASN A 102 13.92 1.65 12.98
CA ASN A 102 15.20 1.22 13.57
C ASN A 102 15.07 -0.03 14.46
N ASN A 103 13.87 -0.30 14.98
CA ASN A 103 13.58 -1.48 15.78
C ASN A 103 13.35 -2.75 14.95
N PHE A 104 13.28 -2.63 13.63
CA PHE A 104 13.11 -3.77 12.74
C PHE A 104 14.47 -4.30 12.28
N ASP A 105 14.62 -5.61 12.26
CA ASP A 105 15.82 -6.25 11.68
C ASP A 105 15.82 -6.05 10.16
N LYS A 106 16.76 -5.24 9.67
CA LYS A 106 16.89 -4.89 8.24
C LYS A 106 17.31 -6.06 7.36
N LYS A 107 17.80 -7.16 7.94
CA LYS A 107 18.09 -8.40 7.21
C LYS A 107 16.81 -9.16 6.87
N ILE A 108 15.79 -9.04 7.73
CA ILE A 108 14.48 -9.66 7.57
C ILE A 108 13.54 -8.73 6.83
N TYR A 109 13.45 -7.47 7.26
CA TYR A 109 12.59 -6.43 6.67
C TYR A 109 13.42 -5.53 5.75
N LYS A 110 13.71 -6.02 4.55
CA LYS A 110 14.48 -5.28 3.55
C LYS A 110 13.67 -4.12 3.01
N GLU A 111 14.35 -3.06 2.58
CA GLU A 111 13.73 -1.88 1.97
C GLU A 111 12.54 -1.31 2.77
N ILE A 112 12.58 -1.46 4.10
CA ILE A 112 11.50 -0.99 4.97
C ILE A 112 11.47 0.54 5.02
N ASN A 113 10.35 1.14 4.59
CA ASN A 113 10.13 2.59 4.63
C ASN A 113 8.67 2.95 4.39
N MET A 114 8.36 4.25 4.52
CA MET A 114 7.11 4.81 4.04
C MET A 114 7.26 5.13 2.55
N TYR A 115 6.35 4.62 1.74
CA TYR A 115 6.41 4.77 0.27
C TYR A 115 5.18 5.43 -0.30
N ASP A 116 5.38 6.08 -1.44
CA ASP A 116 4.34 6.45 -2.39
C ASP A 116 4.43 5.51 -3.59
N LEU A 117 3.33 4.86 -3.94
CA LEU A 117 3.24 3.87 -5.02
C LEU A 117 2.15 4.26 -6.01
N LEU A 118 2.50 4.31 -7.28
CA LEU A 118 1.54 4.55 -8.37
C LEU A 118 1.35 3.28 -9.18
N PHE A 119 0.09 2.91 -9.40
CA PHE A 119 -0.33 1.81 -10.26
C PHE A 119 -1.24 2.30 -11.38
N GLU A 120 -1.11 1.69 -12.56
CA GLU A 120 -1.93 1.96 -13.73
C GLU A 120 -2.69 0.71 -14.17
N TYR A 121 -3.98 0.87 -14.45
CA TYR A 121 -4.80 -0.19 -15.03
C TYR A 121 -4.44 -0.39 -16.50
N LYS A 122 -4.14 -1.63 -16.86
CA LYS A 122 -3.91 -2.04 -18.24
C LYS A 122 -4.87 -3.17 -18.60
N ASN A 123 -5.77 -2.89 -19.52
CA ASN A 123 -6.67 -3.90 -20.02
C ASN A 123 -5.91 -4.79 -21.01
N GLU A 124 -5.30 -5.85 -20.52
CA GLU A 124 -4.69 -6.87 -21.37
C GLU A 124 -5.78 -7.76 -21.98
N LYS A 125 -6.59 -7.20 -22.87
CA LYS A 125 -7.36 -8.03 -23.81
C LYS A 125 -6.38 -8.57 -24.84
N LYS A 126 -5.97 -9.80 -24.62
CA LYS A 126 -5.36 -10.59 -25.68
C LYS A 126 -6.41 -11.00 -26.70
#